data_78bae3930b1986f19b2492aac2b0952b
#
_entry.id   78bae3930b1986f19b2492aac2b0952b
#
_cell.length_a   1.000
_cell.length_b   1.000
_cell.length_c   1.000
_cell.angle_alpha   90.00
_cell.angle_beta   90.00
_cell.angle_gamma   90.00
#
_symmetry.space_group_name_H-M   'P 1'
#
loop_
_entity.id
_entity.type
_entity.pdbx_description
1 polymer ?
#
loop_
_entity_poly.entity_id
_entity_poly.type
_entity_poly.pdbx_seq_one_letter_code
_entity_poly.pdbx_strand_id
1 'polypeptide(L)'
;MSTTAESMNGAQMDEWLNKKLDEVLPGKLKEIDEARTPSMSIIATKGTLDWAYPPFILASTSAALGWDTSIFFTFYGLLLLKKEIPAEVSPLGNPAMPMKMPFGPQWFQDFSWPMPNLLMAGVPGFEKVATGLMKKTFKNKGVATVEELRDLCLEAEVSMVACQMTVDVFGFKHSDFIDEVSDYVGATYFLPIAKDSDVCLFI
;
A
#
# COMPACT_ATOMS: atom_id res chain seq x y z
N MET A 1 -38.70 34.34 22.15
CA MET A 1 -39.91 34.12 21.36
C MET A 1 -39.62 33.07 20.34
N SER A 2 -40.19 31.88 20.49
CA SER A 2 -40.03 30.78 19.55
C SER A 2 -40.98 31.01 18.37
N THR A 3 -40.47 31.43 17.25
CA THR A 3 -41.30 31.54 16.02
C THR A 3 -41.53 30.10 15.52
N THR A 4 -42.77 29.66 15.67
CA THR A 4 -43.17 28.34 15.13
C THR A 4 -43.29 28.40 13.61
N ALA A 5 -42.91 27.32 12.91
CA ALA A 5 -42.87 27.22 11.45
C ALA A 5 -44.21 27.53 10.73
N GLU A 6 -45.31 27.49 11.46
CA GLU A 6 -46.67 27.68 10.90
C GLU A 6 -47.01 29.14 10.48
N SER A 7 -46.18 30.14 10.79
CA SER A 7 -46.45 31.55 10.47
C SER A 7 -45.46 32.18 9.47
N MET A 8 -44.56 31.39 8.90
CA MET A 8 -43.50 31.90 8.00
C MET A 8 -44.00 31.93 6.55
N ASN A 9 -43.64 32.98 5.82
CA ASN A 9 -43.78 32.95 4.36
C ASN A 9 -42.63 32.07 3.72
N GLY A 10 -42.76 31.70 2.45
CA GLY A 10 -41.81 30.77 1.79
C GLY A 10 -40.37 31.20 1.95
N ALA A 11 -40.01 32.46 1.74
CA ALA A 11 -38.64 32.95 1.87
C ALA A 11 -38.09 32.88 3.31
N GLN A 12 -38.93 33.17 4.30
CA GLN A 12 -38.58 33.06 5.71
C GLN A 12 -38.42 31.60 6.14
N MET A 13 -39.18 30.70 5.57
CA MET A 13 -39.05 29.27 5.78
C MET A 13 -37.73 28.74 5.25
N ASP A 14 -37.34 29.15 4.01
CA ASP A 14 -36.09 28.74 3.39
C ASP A 14 -34.88 29.25 4.20
N GLU A 15 -34.93 30.52 4.66
CA GLU A 15 -33.86 31.08 5.51
C GLU A 15 -33.75 30.35 6.85
N TRP A 16 -34.88 30.07 7.51
CA TRP A 16 -34.89 29.32 8.77
C TRP A 16 -34.36 27.87 8.56
N LEU A 17 -34.77 27.20 7.48
CA LEU A 17 -34.36 25.85 7.16
C LEU A 17 -32.84 25.79 6.90
N ASN A 18 -32.31 26.71 6.09
CA ASN A 18 -30.88 26.79 5.84
C ASN A 18 -30.09 27.02 7.11
N LYS A 19 -30.54 27.95 7.96
CA LYS A 19 -29.91 28.17 9.24
C LYS A 19 -29.94 26.95 10.16
N LYS A 20 -31.04 26.20 10.18
CA LYS A 20 -31.14 24.94 10.94
C LYS A 20 -30.28 23.82 10.35
N LEU A 21 -30.15 23.73 9.04
CA LEU A 21 -29.24 22.81 8.39
C LEU A 21 -27.79 23.14 8.75
N ASP A 22 -27.38 24.40 8.66
CA ASP A 22 -26.03 24.83 9.03
C ASP A 22 -25.68 24.56 10.52
N GLU A 23 -26.66 24.66 11.42
CA GLU A 23 -26.49 24.34 12.84
C GLU A 23 -26.36 22.82 13.10
N VAL A 24 -27.13 21.98 12.41
CA VAL A 24 -27.27 20.54 12.72
C VAL A 24 -26.36 19.67 11.86
N LEU A 25 -26.18 20.06 10.58
CA LEU A 25 -25.48 19.25 9.59
C LEU A 25 -24.02 18.92 9.96
N PRO A 26 -23.21 19.88 10.48
CA PRO A 26 -21.84 19.58 10.88
C PRO A 26 -21.74 18.51 11.97
N GLY A 27 -22.66 18.56 12.96
CA GLY A 27 -22.74 17.54 14.00
C GLY A 27 -23.11 16.16 13.47
N LYS A 28 -24.10 16.11 12.57
CA LYS A 28 -24.52 14.86 11.93
C LYS A 28 -23.45 14.27 11.01
N LEU A 29 -22.76 15.09 10.24
CA LEU A 29 -21.66 14.66 9.40
C LEU A 29 -20.52 14.07 10.25
N LYS A 30 -20.21 14.71 11.38
CA LYS A 30 -19.20 14.22 12.31
C LYS A 30 -19.60 12.87 12.95
N GLU A 31 -20.85 12.72 13.37
CA GLU A 31 -21.38 11.45 13.89
C GLU A 31 -21.27 10.32 12.83
N ILE A 32 -21.60 10.61 11.57
CA ILE A 32 -21.49 9.65 10.46
C ILE A 32 -20.04 9.28 10.19
N ASP A 33 -19.13 10.26 10.18
CA ASP A 33 -17.71 10.05 9.94
C ASP A 33 -17.06 9.23 11.08
N GLU A 34 -17.39 9.53 12.33
CA GLU A 34 -16.92 8.78 13.50
C GLU A 34 -17.48 7.34 13.58
N ALA A 35 -18.64 7.10 12.98
CA ALA A 35 -19.25 5.76 12.93
C ALA A 35 -18.75 4.90 11.76
N ARG A 36 -18.08 5.50 10.78
CA ARG A 36 -17.56 4.80 9.59
C ARG A 36 -16.24 4.12 9.93
N THR A 37 -16.07 2.89 9.44
CA THR A 37 -14.76 2.23 9.46
C THR A 37 -13.81 2.98 8.51
N PRO A 38 -12.66 3.47 9.00
CA PRO A 38 -11.68 4.10 8.11
C PRO A 38 -11.17 3.11 7.04
N SER A 39 -10.71 3.63 5.91
CA SER A 39 -10.32 2.79 4.79
C SER A 39 -9.01 3.25 4.14
N MET A 40 -8.25 2.27 3.62
CA MET A 40 -7.01 2.52 2.89
C MET A 40 -6.96 1.75 1.58
N SER A 41 -6.61 2.44 0.51
CA SER A 41 -6.31 1.84 -0.79
C SER A 41 -4.87 2.09 -1.18
N ILE A 42 -4.18 1.04 -1.64
CA ILE A 42 -2.79 1.12 -2.10
C ILE A 42 -2.73 0.64 -3.55
N ILE A 43 -2.07 1.39 -4.42
CA ILE A 43 -1.75 0.99 -5.78
C ILE A 43 -0.27 0.63 -5.82
N ALA A 44 0.04 -0.67 -5.87
CA ALA A 44 1.39 -1.22 -5.89
C ALA A 44 1.83 -1.49 -7.34
N THR A 45 2.88 -0.80 -7.80
CA THR A 45 3.33 -0.84 -9.21
C THR A 45 4.70 -1.47 -9.39
N LYS A 46 5.47 -1.68 -8.33
CA LYS A 46 6.85 -2.15 -8.38
C LYS A 46 7.02 -3.47 -7.63
N GLY A 47 7.90 -4.34 -8.13
CA GLY A 47 8.15 -5.67 -7.59
C GLY A 47 9.59 -5.89 -7.11
N THR A 48 10.42 -4.84 -7.01
CA THR A 48 11.77 -4.95 -6.43
C THR A 48 11.71 -5.01 -4.91
N LEU A 49 12.73 -5.61 -4.28
CA LEU A 49 12.71 -5.90 -2.84
C LEU A 49 12.48 -4.67 -1.96
N ASP A 50 13.06 -3.54 -2.31
CA ASP A 50 12.92 -2.26 -1.61
C ASP A 50 11.49 -1.68 -1.70
N TRP A 51 10.81 -1.92 -2.82
CA TRP A 51 9.43 -1.48 -3.06
C TRP A 51 8.37 -2.50 -2.65
N ALA A 52 8.77 -3.75 -2.37
CA ALA A 52 7.85 -4.79 -1.92
C ALA A 52 7.39 -4.59 -0.46
N TYR A 53 8.25 -4.01 0.37
CA TYR A 53 7.97 -3.80 1.80
C TYR A 53 6.88 -2.76 2.09
N PRO A 54 6.93 -1.53 1.50
CA PRO A 54 6.00 -0.47 1.85
C PRO A 54 4.51 -0.84 1.74
N PRO A 55 4.02 -1.43 0.63
CA PRO A 55 2.60 -1.75 0.52
C PRO A 55 2.13 -2.74 1.58
N PHE A 56 2.90 -3.79 1.88
CA PHE A 56 2.51 -4.78 2.87
C PHE A 56 2.64 -4.27 4.31
N ILE A 57 3.67 -3.48 4.63
CA ILE A 57 3.82 -2.86 5.95
C ILE A 57 2.64 -1.93 6.24
N LEU A 58 2.30 -1.07 5.28
CA LEU A 58 1.20 -0.12 5.46
C LEU A 58 -0.15 -0.83 5.53
N ALA A 59 -0.37 -1.81 4.66
CA ALA A 59 -1.63 -2.56 4.63
C ALA A 59 -1.82 -3.42 5.90
N SER A 60 -0.81 -4.14 6.35
CA SER A 60 -0.92 -4.92 7.60
C SER A 60 -1.12 -4.02 8.82
N THR A 61 -0.50 -2.84 8.83
CA THR A 61 -0.66 -1.88 9.92
C THR A 61 -2.06 -1.26 9.93
N SER A 62 -2.58 -0.84 8.77
CA SER A 62 -3.95 -0.28 8.68
C SER A 62 -5.00 -1.31 9.05
N ALA A 63 -4.86 -2.56 8.58
CA ALA A 63 -5.75 -3.65 8.95
C ALA A 63 -5.69 -3.96 10.47
N ALA A 64 -4.49 -3.93 11.08
CA ALA A 64 -4.33 -4.08 12.52
C ALA A 64 -4.98 -2.94 13.33
N LEU A 65 -5.14 -1.76 12.73
CA LEU A 65 -5.91 -0.64 13.30
C LEU A 65 -7.44 -0.78 13.08
N GLY A 66 -7.88 -1.85 12.43
CA GLY A 66 -9.29 -2.12 12.11
C GLY A 66 -9.81 -1.35 10.88
N TRP A 67 -8.92 -0.93 9.98
CA TRP A 67 -9.30 -0.25 8.74
C TRP A 67 -9.63 -1.25 7.65
N ASP A 68 -10.60 -0.89 6.80
CA ASP A 68 -10.86 -1.62 5.56
C ASP A 68 -9.75 -1.32 4.55
N THR A 69 -8.96 -2.35 4.21
CA THR A 69 -7.73 -2.14 3.45
C THR A 69 -7.70 -2.98 2.18
N SER A 70 -7.34 -2.34 1.07
CA SER A 70 -7.21 -2.99 -0.24
C SER A 70 -5.91 -2.60 -0.95
N ILE A 71 -5.30 -3.55 -1.65
CA ILE A 71 -4.10 -3.32 -2.48
C ILE A 71 -4.41 -3.72 -3.93
N PHE A 72 -4.21 -2.81 -4.87
CA PHE A 72 -4.29 -3.07 -6.30
C PHE A 72 -2.90 -3.25 -6.88
N PHE A 73 -2.59 -4.46 -7.29
CA PHE A 73 -1.30 -4.80 -7.88
C PHE A 73 -1.36 -4.67 -9.40
N THR A 74 -0.49 -3.82 -9.95
CA THR A 74 -0.40 -3.58 -11.39
C THR A 74 1.04 -3.52 -11.84
N PHE A 75 1.31 -3.70 -13.13
CA PHE A 75 2.65 -3.77 -13.70
C PHE A 75 3.55 -4.74 -12.92
N TYR A 76 4.75 -4.31 -12.53
CA TYR A 76 5.70 -5.16 -11.79
C TYR A 76 5.24 -5.49 -10.36
N GLY A 77 4.29 -4.73 -9.81
CA GLY A 77 3.66 -5.05 -8.53
C GLY A 77 2.96 -6.41 -8.51
N LEU A 78 2.50 -6.91 -9.68
CA LEU A 78 1.95 -8.27 -9.78
C LEU A 78 2.91 -9.38 -9.34
N LEU A 79 4.23 -9.14 -9.42
CA LEU A 79 5.23 -10.11 -8.97
C LEU A 79 5.12 -10.42 -7.47
N LEU A 80 4.56 -9.49 -6.69
CA LEU A 80 4.35 -9.66 -5.24
C LEU A 80 3.20 -10.62 -4.90
N LEU A 81 2.31 -10.89 -5.87
CA LEU A 81 1.24 -11.88 -5.74
C LEU A 81 1.66 -13.28 -6.18
N LYS A 82 2.84 -13.46 -6.75
CA LYS A 82 3.30 -14.80 -7.17
C LYS A 82 3.46 -15.75 -5.98
N LYS A 83 3.25 -17.04 -6.22
CA LYS A 83 3.49 -18.11 -5.22
C LYS A 83 4.90 -18.05 -4.65
N GLU A 84 5.90 -17.81 -5.52
CA GLU A 84 7.27 -17.48 -5.14
C GLU A 84 7.54 -16.03 -5.55
N ILE A 85 7.83 -15.16 -4.59
CA ILE A 85 8.09 -13.75 -4.86
C ILE A 85 9.52 -13.57 -5.36
N PRO A 86 9.71 -13.20 -6.65
CA PRO A 86 11.05 -13.05 -7.24
C PRO A 86 11.64 -11.66 -6.94
N ALA A 87 11.37 -11.09 -5.76
CA ALA A 87 11.83 -9.74 -5.44
C ALA A 87 13.34 -9.72 -5.18
N GLU A 88 14.06 -9.04 -6.04
CA GLU A 88 15.49 -8.75 -5.94
C GLU A 88 15.72 -7.24 -5.75
N VAL A 89 16.87 -6.88 -5.22
CA VAL A 89 17.28 -5.47 -5.11
C VAL A 89 17.46 -4.89 -6.52
N SER A 90 16.91 -3.71 -6.77
CA SER A 90 17.12 -3.02 -8.04
C SER A 90 18.61 -2.66 -8.22
N PRO A 91 19.24 -2.96 -9.37
CA PRO A 91 20.60 -2.54 -9.66
C PRO A 91 20.74 -1.02 -9.77
N LEU A 92 19.62 -0.33 -10.00
CA LEU A 92 19.53 1.13 -10.02
C LEU A 92 19.27 1.74 -8.65
N GLY A 93 19.41 0.98 -7.56
CA GLY A 93 19.07 1.33 -6.19
C GLY A 93 19.24 2.80 -5.79
N ASN A 94 18.73 3.18 -4.63
CA ASN A 94 18.80 4.57 -4.18
C ASN A 94 20.24 4.95 -3.77
N PRO A 95 20.94 5.85 -4.49
CA PRO A 95 22.31 6.26 -4.17
C PRO A 95 22.43 7.00 -2.82
N ALA A 96 21.31 7.44 -2.25
CA ALA A 96 21.29 8.10 -0.95
C ALA A 96 21.41 7.12 0.24
N MET A 97 21.27 5.83 0.03
CA MET A 97 21.46 4.80 1.06
C MET A 97 22.69 3.94 0.75
N PRO A 98 23.87 4.32 1.24
CA PRO A 98 25.07 3.51 1.06
C PRO A 98 24.90 2.14 1.75
N MET A 99 25.39 1.09 1.09
CA MET A 99 25.33 -0.27 1.63
C MET A 99 26.24 -0.40 2.85
N LYS A 100 25.72 -1.04 3.90
CA LYS A 100 26.48 -1.49 5.07
C LYS A 100 26.56 -3.00 5.08
N MET A 101 27.65 -3.55 5.58
CA MET A 101 27.81 -5.01 5.67
C MET A 101 27.05 -5.55 6.89
N PRO A 102 26.23 -6.61 6.75
CA PRO A 102 25.46 -7.21 7.83
C PRO A 102 26.28 -8.20 8.68
N PHE A 103 27.59 -8.24 8.52
CA PHE A 103 28.50 -9.18 9.21
C PHE A 103 29.87 -8.58 9.41
N GLY A 104 30.68 -9.23 10.26
CA GLY A 104 32.04 -8.79 10.59
C GLY A 104 32.11 -7.96 11.86
N PRO A 105 33.31 -7.45 12.22
CA PRO A 105 33.47 -6.59 13.38
C PRO A 105 32.75 -5.23 13.20
N GLN A 106 32.45 -4.56 14.32
CA GLN A 106 31.60 -3.35 14.32
C GLN A 106 32.13 -2.25 13.38
N TRP A 107 33.44 -2.01 13.38
CA TRP A 107 34.06 -1.01 12.50
C TRP A 107 33.78 -1.28 10.99
N PHE A 108 33.66 -2.57 10.59
CA PHE A 108 33.37 -2.97 9.23
C PHE A 108 31.88 -2.81 8.91
N GLN A 109 30.99 -3.08 9.88
CA GLN A 109 29.56 -2.85 9.74
C GLN A 109 29.22 -1.37 9.70
N ASP A 110 30.00 -0.51 10.38
CA ASP A 110 29.77 0.93 10.39
C ASP A 110 30.27 1.62 9.12
N PHE A 111 31.13 0.94 8.36
CA PHE A 111 31.68 1.49 7.12
C PHE A 111 30.57 1.51 6.02
N SER A 112 30.28 2.69 5.53
CA SER A 112 29.31 2.92 4.44
C SER A 112 30.02 2.88 3.08
N TRP A 113 29.56 2.00 2.20
CA TRP A 113 30.12 1.83 0.85
C TRP A 113 29.35 2.68 -0.16
N PRO A 114 29.80 3.88 -0.53
CA PRO A 114 29.17 4.68 -1.56
C PRO A 114 29.59 4.14 -2.94
N MET A 115 28.95 3.08 -3.41
CA MET A 115 29.22 2.54 -4.73
C MET A 115 28.32 3.19 -5.79
N PRO A 116 28.88 3.71 -6.90
CA PRO A 116 28.09 4.25 -7.99
C PRO A 116 27.22 3.15 -8.63
N ASN A 117 25.93 3.42 -8.81
CA ASN A 117 24.97 2.49 -9.40
C ASN A 117 25.42 1.96 -10.78
N LEU A 118 26.08 2.80 -11.56
CA LEU A 118 26.56 2.44 -12.89
C LEU A 118 27.59 1.29 -12.84
N LEU A 119 28.44 1.25 -11.83
CA LEU A 119 29.42 0.18 -11.63
C LEU A 119 28.72 -1.11 -11.19
N MET A 120 27.70 -0.98 -10.37
CA MET A 120 26.95 -2.12 -9.82
C MET A 120 26.08 -2.81 -10.85
N ALA A 121 25.41 -2.03 -11.70
CA ALA A 121 24.59 -2.56 -12.81
C ALA A 121 25.41 -3.34 -13.85
N GLY A 122 26.72 -3.08 -13.96
CA GLY A 122 27.63 -3.77 -14.90
C GLY A 122 28.24 -5.07 -14.36
N VAL A 123 28.05 -5.42 -13.09
CA VAL A 123 28.65 -6.62 -12.48
C VAL A 123 27.64 -7.79 -12.51
N PRO A 124 27.87 -8.86 -13.29
CA PRO A 124 26.98 -10.01 -13.31
C PRO A 124 26.82 -10.64 -11.92
N GLY A 125 25.58 -10.89 -11.51
CA GLY A 125 25.27 -11.51 -10.21
C GLY A 125 25.27 -10.57 -9.01
N PHE A 126 25.58 -9.28 -9.19
CA PHE A 126 25.53 -8.28 -8.14
C PHE A 126 24.17 -8.24 -7.44
N GLU A 127 23.08 -8.26 -8.22
CA GLU A 127 21.70 -8.22 -7.70
C GLU A 127 21.43 -9.33 -6.69
N LYS A 128 21.86 -10.57 -7.01
CA LYS A 128 21.68 -11.73 -6.10
C LYS A 128 22.47 -11.59 -4.82
N VAL A 129 23.73 -11.11 -4.91
CA VAL A 129 24.56 -10.88 -3.73
C VAL A 129 23.98 -9.77 -2.87
N ALA A 130 23.63 -8.64 -3.47
CA ALA A 130 23.01 -7.50 -2.78
C ALA A 130 21.68 -7.88 -2.12
N THR A 131 20.84 -8.63 -2.82
CA THR A 131 19.57 -9.17 -2.30
C THR A 131 19.81 -10.07 -1.09
N GLY A 132 20.78 -10.99 -1.15
CA GLY A 132 21.16 -11.87 -0.05
C GLY A 132 21.65 -11.08 1.18
N LEU A 133 22.48 -10.06 0.97
CA LEU A 133 22.97 -9.19 2.05
C LEU A 133 21.82 -8.38 2.66
N MET A 134 20.93 -7.83 1.86
CA MET A 134 19.79 -7.06 2.34
C MET A 134 18.81 -7.93 3.14
N LYS A 135 18.45 -9.11 2.62
CA LYS A 135 17.62 -10.09 3.36
C LYS A 135 18.27 -10.50 4.68
N LYS A 136 19.61 -10.69 4.71
CA LYS A 136 20.34 -10.98 5.94
C LYS A 136 20.30 -9.79 6.93
N THR A 137 20.41 -8.56 6.43
CA THR A 137 20.31 -7.35 7.27
C THR A 137 18.93 -7.28 7.91
N PHE A 138 17.87 -7.48 7.13
CA PHE A 138 16.49 -7.46 7.64
C PHE A 138 16.28 -8.55 8.70
N LYS A 139 16.71 -9.78 8.43
CA LYS A 139 16.64 -10.87 9.39
C LYS A 139 17.37 -10.55 10.69
N ASN A 140 18.59 -9.97 10.62
CA ASN A 140 19.37 -9.59 11.81
C ASN A 140 18.70 -8.48 12.63
N LYS A 141 17.86 -7.66 11.99
CA LYS A 141 17.08 -6.58 12.64
C LYS A 141 15.68 -7.00 13.06
N GLY A 142 15.31 -8.28 12.85
CA GLY A 142 13.99 -8.79 13.20
C GLY A 142 12.86 -8.27 12.28
N VAL A 143 13.21 -7.82 11.07
CA VAL A 143 12.21 -7.42 10.07
C VAL A 143 11.69 -8.67 9.39
N ALA A 144 10.37 -8.83 9.33
CA ALA A 144 9.68 -9.92 8.64
C ALA A 144 10.02 -9.95 7.14
N THR A 145 9.98 -11.09 6.52
CA THR A 145 10.15 -11.23 5.06
C THR A 145 8.93 -10.64 4.31
N VAL A 146 9.08 -10.42 3.01
CA VAL A 146 7.97 -9.93 2.17
C VAL A 146 6.83 -10.94 2.17
N GLU A 147 7.17 -12.23 2.10
CA GLU A 147 6.24 -13.34 2.16
C GLU A 147 5.47 -13.35 3.49
N GLU A 148 6.17 -13.25 4.62
CA GLU A 148 5.54 -13.18 5.96
C GLU A 148 4.62 -11.95 6.09
N LEU A 149 5.03 -10.79 5.55
CA LEU A 149 4.18 -9.59 5.57
C LEU A 149 2.94 -9.74 4.69
N ARG A 150 3.07 -10.41 3.54
CA ARG A 150 1.91 -10.74 2.70
C ARG A 150 0.95 -11.66 3.43
N ASP A 151 1.46 -12.70 4.06
CA ASP A 151 0.64 -13.65 4.82
C ASP A 151 -0.07 -12.96 5.99
N LEU A 152 0.60 -12.04 6.69
CA LEU A 152 -0.03 -11.19 7.71
C LEU A 152 -1.16 -10.31 7.13
N CYS A 153 -0.99 -9.79 5.92
CA CYS A 153 -2.05 -9.04 5.25
C CYS A 153 -3.26 -9.94 4.93
N LEU A 154 -3.00 -11.19 4.48
CA LEU A 154 -4.07 -12.16 4.21
C LEU A 154 -4.82 -12.56 5.49
N GLU A 155 -4.09 -12.83 6.57
CA GLU A 155 -4.67 -13.13 7.89
C GLU A 155 -5.51 -11.95 8.43
N ALA A 156 -5.13 -10.73 8.10
CA ALA A 156 -5.84 -9.51 8.48
C ALA A 156 -6.93 -9.09 7.47
N GLU A 157 -7.32 -9.99 6.56
CA GLU A 157 -8.38 -9.79 5.56
C GLU A 157 -8.16 -8.61 4.60
N VAL A 158 -6.89 -8.23 4.35
CA VAL A 158 -6.57 -7.22 3.33
C VAL A 158 -6.95 -7.73 1.95
N SER A 159 -7.77 -6.99 1.23
CA SER A 159 -8.16 -7.33 -0.14
C SER A 159 -7.00 -7.14 -1.11
N MET A 160 -6.56 -8.23 -1.76
CA MET A 160 -5.48 -8.23 -2.75
C MET A 160 -6.04 -8.38 -4.16
N VAL A 161 -6.03 -7.29 -4.91
CA VAL A 161 -6.66 -7.20 -6.24
C VAL A 161 -5.59 -7.12 -7.32
N ALA A 162 -5.67 -8.00 -8.33
CA ALA A 162 -4.74 -8.05 -9.46
C ALA A 162 -5.30 -7.30 -10.69
N CYS A 163 -4.43 -6.56 -11.39
CA CYS A 163 -4.80 -5.90 -12.63
C CYS A 163 -4.85 -6.91 -13.79
N GLN A 164 -6.05 -7.28 -14.26
CA GLN A 164 -6.23 -8.24 -15.34
C GLN A 164 -5.51 -7.82 -16.62
N MET A 165 -5.58 -6.54 -17.01
CA MET A 165 -4.88 -6.04 -18.19
C MET A 165 -3.36 -6.32 -18.13
N THR A 166 -2.77 -6.16 -16.96
CA THR A 166 -1.33 -6.42 -16.79
C THR A 166 -1.02 -7.91 -16.79
N VAL A 167 -1.89 -8.74 -16.22
CA VAL A 167 -1.81 -10.22 -16.31
C VAL A 167 -1.73 -10.64 -17.77
N ASP A 168 -2.65 -10.13 -18.60
CA ASP A 168 -2.71 -10.45 -20.03
C ASP A 168 -1.48 -9.95 -20.80
N VAL A 169 -1.04 -8.70 -20.57
CA VAL A 169 0.12 -8.09 -21.24
C VAL A 169 1.42 -8.84 -20.95
N PHE A 170 1.61 -9.29 -19.71
CA PHE A 170 2.81 -10.04 -19.33
C PHE A 170 2.68 -11.54 -19.57
N GLY A 171 1.52 -12.01 -20.02
CA GLY A 171 1.28 -13.42 -20.30
C GLY A 171 1.29 -14.32 -19.07
N PHE A 172 0.96 -13.78 -17.91
CA PHE A 172 0.80 -14.56 -16.69
C PHE A 172 -0.51 -15.36 -16.72
N LYS A 173 -0.51 -16.47 -15.99
CA LYS A 173 -1.71 -17.26 -15.73
C LYS A 173 -2.16 -17.02 -14.29
N HIS A 174 -3.45 -17.11 -14.01
CA HIS A 174 -3.97 -17.01 -12.64
C HIS A 174 -3.31 -18.04 -11.71
N SER A 175 -2.95 -19.22 -12.24
CA SER A 175 -2.24 -20.28 -11.50
C SER A 175 -0.81 -19.90 -11.05
N ASP A 176 -0.24 -18.82 -11.58
CA ASP A 176 1.09 -18.34 -11.17
C ASP A 176 1.06 -17.55 -9.87
N PHE A 177 -0.14 -17.11 -9.49
CA PHE A 177 -0.39 -16.30 -8.30
C PHE A 177 -0.90 -17.16 -7.14
N ILE A 178 -0.90 -16.57 -5.94
CA ILE A 178 -1.51 -17.17 -4.75
C ILE A 178 -3.03 -17.32 -4.97
N ASP A 179 -3.62 -18.29 -4.32
CA ASP A 179 -5.06 -18.60 -4.50
C ASP A 179 -5.95 -17.56 -3.80
N GLU A 180 -5.38 -16.76 -2.87
CA GLU A 180 -6.02 -15.71 -2.09
C GLU A 180 -6.13 -14.37 -2.82
N VAL A 181 -5.78 -14.28 -4.10
CA VAL A 181 -6.06 -13.07 -4.89
C VAL A 181 -7.59 -12.88 -4.95
N SER A 182 -8.05 -11.75 -4.39
CA SER A 182 -9.48 -11.47 -4.22
C SER A 182 -10.21 -11.38 -5.56
N ASP A 183 -9.61 -10.62 -6.49
CA ASP A 183 -10.20 -10.36 -7.80
C ASP A 183 -9.13 -10.06 -8.87
N TYR A 184 -9.47 -10.36 -10.13
CA TYR A 184 -8.71 -9.99 -11.32
C TYR A 184 -9.53 -8.98 -12.15
N VAL A 185 -9.22 -7.69 -12.00
CA VAL A 185 -10.09 -6.61 -12.52
C VAL A 185 -9.29 -5.48 -13.18
N GLY A 186 -10.00 -4.61 -13.88
CA GLY A 186 -9.41 -3.39 -14.44
C GLY A 186 -9.43 -2.20 -13.48
N ALA A 187 -8.74 -1.13 -13.85
CA ALA A 187 -8.69 0.12 -13.09
C ALA A 187 -10.09 0.73 -12.86
N THR A 188 -11.05 0.50 -13.76
CA THR A 188 -12.43 0.97 -13.63
C THR A 188 -13.17 0.38 -12.43
N TYR A 189 -12.77 -0.81 -11.98
CA TYR A 189 -13.32 -1.42 -10.77
C TYR A 189 -12.66 -0.83 -9.51
N PHE A 190 -11.34 -0.65 -9.55
CA PHE A 190 -10.60 -0.23 -8.35
C PHE A 190 -10.70 1.27 -8.07
N LEU A 191 -10.79 2.11 -9.09
CA LEU A 191 -10.84 3.56 -8.91
C LEU A 191 -12.01 4.08 -8.04
N PRO A 192 -13.24 3.54 -8.12
CA PRO A 192 -14.30 3.90 -7.17
C PRO A 192 -13.92 3.60 -5.72
N ILE A 193 -13.30 2.44 -5.45
CA ILE A 193 -12.82 2.05 -4.11
C ILE A 193 -11.77 3.06 -3.64
N ALA A 194 -10.78 3.35 -4.49
CA ALA A 194 -9.72 4.30 -4.19
C ALA A 194 -10.23 5.73 -3.95
N LYS A 195 -11.27 6.17 -4.70
CA LYS A 195 -11.91 7.48 -4.53
C LYS A 195 -12.58 7.62 -3.17
N ASP A 196 -13.23 6.56 -2.70
CA ASP A 196 -14.02 6.59 -1.47
C ASP A 196 -13.17 6.22 -0.22
N SER A 197 -11.89 5.85 -0.42
CA SER A 197 -10.94 5.57 0.66
C SER A 197 -10.46 6.84 1.35
N ASP A 198 -10.27 6.78 2.68
CA ASP A 198 -9.72 7.88 3.47
C ASP A 198 -8.26 8.15 3.15
N VAL A 199 -7.52 7.08 2.84
CA VAL A 199 -6.12 7.14 2.43
C VAL A 199 -5.96 6.36 1.14
N CYS A 200 -5.46 7.03 0.10
CA CYS A 200 -5.09 6.37 -1.16
C CYS A 200 -3.62 6.64 -1.47
N LEU A 201 -2.83 5.57 -1.61
CA LEU A 201 -1.39 5.63 -1.86
C LEU A 201 -1.02 4.98 -3.18
N PHE A 202 -0.10 5.61 -3.90
CA PHE A 202 0.52 5.08 -5.11
C PHE A 202 2.00 4.78 -4.83
N ILE A 203 2.41 3.49 -4.90
CA ILE A 203 3.73 2.97 -4.52
C ILE A 203 4.36 2.18 -5.66
#